data_b0bdf0666e70469ca4d50b9101993996
#
_entry.id   b0bdf0666e70469ca4d50b9101993996
#
_cell.length_a   1.000
_cell.length_b   1.000
_cell.length_c   1.000
_cell.angle_alpha   90.00
_cell.angle_beta   90.00
_cell.angle_gamma   90.00
#
_symmetry.space_group_name_H-M   'P 1'
#
loop_
_entity.id
_entity.type
_entity.pdbx_description
1 polymer ?
#
loop_
_entity_poly.entity_id
_entity_poly.type
_entity_poly.pdbx_seq_one_letter_code
_entity_poly.pdbx_strand_id
1 'polypeptide(L)'
;QKIKENVCEIENSHTIPFTVSGNIDRYVYNNTNVRYMKDKYDKAYIYLDSNITESKQYMWKNPKIVIAGMTKQIEACYVDSPLAIGVGVYAIYDFAGYDPFYILGVLNSKHTTEFLITEFSDKHLAGGYLAINKSTIEQFLFPKNIPIEIQQQIANIAKSIHFAKREDSSNDTRKEEMMIDNILDTLY
;
A
#
# COMPACT_ATOMS: atom_id res chain seq x y z
N GLN A 1 2.44 -19.32 -7.18
CA GLN A 1 3.53 -20.12 -6.63
C GLN A 1 4.84 -20.04 -7.42
N LYS A 2 4.80 -19.68 -8.70
CA LYS A 2 6.00 -19.63 -9.57
C LYS A 2 6.57 -18.21 -9.79
N ILE A 3 6.04 -17.19 -9.13
CA ILE A 3 6.51 -15.81 -9.29
C ILE A 3 7.99 -15.66 -8.95
N LYS A 4 8.49 -16.43 -7.98
CA LYS A 4 9.89 -16.35 -7.54
C LYS A 4 10.89 -16.60 -8.66
N GLU A 5 10.60 -17.53 -9.56
CA GLU A 5 11.50 -17.87 -10.67
C GLU A 5 11.66 -16.72 -11.67
N ASN A 6 10.69 -15.80 -11.70
CA ASN A 6 10.69 -14.61 -12.55
C ASN A 6 11.37 -13.39 -11.90
N VAL A 7 11.63 -13.42 -10.57
CA VAL A 7 12.26 -12.30 -9.87
C VAL A 7 13.75 -12.25 -10.19
N CYS A 8 14.25 -11.09 -10.53
CA CYS A 8 15.64 -10.86 -10.97
C CYS A 8 16.12 -9.45 -10.60
N GLU A 9 17.35 -9.12 -10.99
CA GLU A 9 17.95 -7.78 -10.86
C GLU A 9 18.14 -7.09 -12.21
N ILE A 10 17.48 -7.59 -13.26
CA ILE A 10 17.63 -7.09 -14.63
C ILE A 10 16.50 -6.11 -14.92
N GLU A 11 16.86 -4.89 -15.27
CA GLU A 11 15.95 -3.85 -15.76
C GLU A 11 15.99 -3.83 -17.30
N ASN A 12 14.88 -4.16 -17.95
CA ASN A 12 14.76 -4.11 -19.42
C ASN A 12 13.29 -3.95 -19.83
N SER A 13 13.02 -4.01 -21.15
CA SER A 13 11.67 -3.86 -21.71
C SER A 13 10.68 -4.99 -21.36
N HIS A 14 11.16 -6.12 -20.82
CA HIS A 14 10.35 -7.27 -20.43
C HIS A 14 10.19 -7.41 -18.92
N THR A 15 10.74 -6.50 -18.15
CA THR A 15 10.68 -6.51 -16.69
C THR A 15 9.98 -5.27 -16.14
N ILE A 16 9.36 -5.42 -14.96
CA ILE A 16 8.84 -4.29 -14.18
C ILE A 16 9.40 -4.36 -12.77
N PRO A 17 9.47 -3.23 -12.03
CA PRO A 17 9.86 -3.24 -10.62
C PRO A 17 9.04 -4.22 -9.80
N PHE A 18 9.66 -4.84 -8.80
CA PHE A 18 9.06 -5.80 -7.88
C PHE A 18 9.28 -5.36 -6.43
N THR A 19 8.23 -5.39 -5.63
CA THR A 19 8.31 -5.03 -4.21
C THR A 19 7.66 -6.09 -3.31
N VAL A 20 8.00 -6.05 -2.03
CA VAL A 20 7.46 -6.93 -1.00
C VAL A 20 7.00 -6.11 0.21
N SER A 21 6.31 -6.76 1.15
CA SER A 21 5.74 -6.10 2.32
C SER A 21 6.76 -5.24 3.10
N GLY A 22 7.97 -5.75 3.30
CA GLY A 22 9.03 -5.03 4.02
C GLY A 22 9.61 -3.80 3.29
N ASN A 23 9.21 -3.55 2.06
CA ASN A 23 9.63 -2.42 1.24
C ASN A 23 8.51 -1.40 0.98
N ILE A 24 7.36 -1.60 1.63
CA ILE A 24 6.23 -0.66 1.62
C ILE A 24 6.19 0.04 2.96
N ASP A 25 6.10 1.35 2.94
CA ASP A 25 5.90 2.21 4.09
C ASP A 25 4.70 3.12 3.82
N ARG A 26 4.30 3.90 4.81
CA ARG A 26 3.21 4.87 4.66
C ARG A 26 3.55 5.87 3.56
N TYR A 27 2.71 5.92 2.52
CA TYR A 27 2.80 6.83 1.36
C TYR A 27 3.97 6.59 0.39
N VAL A 28 4.87 5.63 0.65
CA VAL A 28 6.04 5.38 -0.19
C VAL A 28 6.39 3.89 -0.25
N TYR A 29 7.00 3.47 -1.34
CA TYR A 29 7.58 2.14 -1.49
C TYR A 29 8.94 2.23 -2.18
N ASN A 30 9.71 1.15 -2.11
CA ASN A 30 10.90 0.98 -2.94
C ASN A 30 11.03 -0.48 -3.43
N ASN A 31 11.94 -0.71 -4.36
CA ASN A 31 12.29 -2.04 -4.87
C ASN A 31 13.79 -2.35 -4.66
N THR A 32 14.41 -1.70 -3.68
CA THR A 32 15.83 -1.87 -3.33
C THR A 32 16.00 -2.70 -2.06
N ASN A 33 17.11 -3.43 -1.96
CA ASN A 33 17.38 -4.32 -0.81
C ASN A 33 16.21 -5.26 -0.49
N VAL A 34 15.56 -5.78 -1.53
CA VAL A 34 14.38 -6.64 -1.40
C VAL A 34 14.81 -8.03 -0.93
N ARG A 35 14.12 -8.54 0.09
CA ARG A 35 14.28 -9.93 0.55
C ARG A 35 13.01 -10.70 0.20
N TYR A 36 13.15 -11.71 -0.64
CA TYR A 36 12.03 -12.52 -1.08
C TYR A 36 12.39 -14.00 -1.13
N MET A 37 11.65 -14.84 -0.39
CA MET A 37 11.81 -16.30 -0.34
C MET A 37 13.27 -16.74 -0.15
N LYS A 38 13.97 -16.17 0.84
CA LYS A 38 15.38 -16.42 1.23
C LYS A 38 16.43 -15.75 0.33
N ASP A 39 16.07 -15.24 -0.83
CA ASP A 39 17.00 -14.52 -1.70
C ASP A 39 16.96 -13.02 -1.40
N LYS A 40 18.05 -12.36 -1.76
CA LYS A 40 18.24 -10.91 -1.66
C LYS A 40 18.48 -10.34 -3.03
N TYR A 41 17.91 -9.19 -3.28
CA TYR A 41 18.02 -8.43 -4.52
C TYR A 41 18.38 -7.00 -4.18
N ASP A 42 19.47 -6.48 -4.75
CA ASP A 42 19.86 -5.07 -4.54
C ASP A 42 18.81 -4.15 -5.18
N LYS A 43 18.32 -4.50 -6.36
CA LYS A 43 17.19 -3.86 -7.02
C LYS A 43 16.33 -4.93 -7.69
N ALA A 44 15.11 -5.10 -7.22
CA ALA A 44 14.25 -6.20 -7.63
C ALA A 44 13.34 -5.83 -8.80
N TYR A 45 13.31 -6.71 -9.79
CA TYR A 45 12.42 -6.69 -10.95
C TYR A 45 11.77 -8.06 -11.15
N ILE A 46 10.78 -8.14 -12.00
CA ILE A 46 10.15 -9.40 -12.38
C ILE A 46 9.91 -9.46 -13.88
N TYR A 47 10.22 -10.59 -14.51
CA TYR A 47 9.86 -10.88 -15.89
C TYR A 47 8.36 -11.11 -16.04
N LEU A 48 7.77 -10.45 -17.03
CA LEU A 48 6.38 -10.65 -17.41
C LEU A 48 6.33 -11.68 -18.55
N ASP A 49 6.02 -12.91 -18.20
CA ASP A 49 5.85 -14.01 -19.15
C ASP A 49 4.49 -14.71 -18.99
N SER A 50 4.27 -15.77 -19.75
CA SER A 50 3.03 -16.55 -19.75
C SER A 50 2.72 -17.27 -18.42
N ASN A 51 3.68 -17.37 -17.50
CA ASN A 51 3.46 -17.94 -16.16
C ASN A 51 2.70 -16.99 -15.23
N ILE A 52 2.60 -15.70 -15.62
CA ILE A 52 1.90 -14.68 -14.87
C ILE A 52 0.54 -14.44 -15.50
N THR A 53 -0.53 -14.69 -14.77
CA THR A 53 -1.90 -14.55 -15.25
C THR A 53 -2.20 -13.14 -15.74
N GLU A 54 -3.06 -13.02 -16.75
CA GLU A 54 -3.46 -11.73 -17.32
C GLU A 54 -4.03 -10.79 -16.24
N SER A 55 -4.81 -11.31 -15.29
CA SER A 55 -5.38 -10.52 -14.20
C SER A 55 -4.30 -9.91 -13.28
N LYS A 56 -3.22 -10.66 -13.00
CA LYS A 56 -2.07 -10.13 -12.26
C LYS A 56 -1.32 -9.08 -13.06
N GLN A 57 -1.07 -9.35 -14.34
CA GLN A 57 -0.41 -8.37 -15.21
C GLN A 57 -1.22 -7.08 -15.32
N TYR A 58 -2.55 -7.19 -15.44
CA TYR A 58 -3.45 -6.03 -15.44
C TYR A 58 -3.31 -5.22 -14.15
N MET A 59 -3.44 -5.85 -13.00
CA MET A 59 -3.31 -5.20 -11.70
C MET A 59 -1.93 -4.55 -11.53
N TRP A 60 -0.85 -5.23 -11.93
CA TRP A 60 0.51 -4.70 -11.81
C TRP A 60 0.80 -3.52 -12.73
N LYS A 61 0.22 -3.49 -13.92
CA LYS A 61 0.46 -2.43 -14.93
C LYS A 61 -0.39 -1.18 -14.70
N ASN A 62 -1.49 -1.29 -13.98
CA ASN A 62 -2.44 -0.20 -13.77
C ASN A 62 -2.23 0.50 -12.41
N PRO A 63 -2.73 1.74 -12.26
CA PRO A 63 -2.71 2.45 -10.98
C PRO A 63 -3.38 1.65 -9.86
N LYS A 64 -2.79 1.67 -8.67
CA LYS A 64 -3.23 0.91 -7.50
C LYS A 64 -2.75 1.51 -6.20
N ILE A 65 -3.38 1.14 -5.11
CA ILE A 65 -2.85 1.31 -3.76
C ILE A 65 -2.33 -0.06 -3.31
N VAL A 66 -1.07 -0.14 -2.92
CA VAL A 66 -0.46 -1.35 -2.35
C VAL A 66 -0.43 -1.26 -0.84
N ILE A 67 -0.69 -2.38 -0.17
CA ILE A 67 -0.80 -2.46 1.29
C ILE A 67 0.09 -3.59 1.78
N ALA A 68 0.97 -3.29 2.75
CA ALA A 68 1.80 -4.28 3.41
C ALA A 68 0.96 -5.20 4.32
N GLY A 69 1.16 -6.51 4.22
CA GLY A 69 0.34 -7.50 4.91
C GLY A 69 0.78 -7.84 6.34
N MET A 70 1.95 -7.36 6.79
CA MET A 70 2.45 -7.65 8.14
C MET A 70 3.18 -6.41 8.68
N THR A 71 2.48 -5.60 9.45
CA THR A 71 2.97 -4.31 9.96
C THR A 71 2.38 -4.01 11.34
N LYS A 72 2.93 -3.03 12.06
CA LYS A 72 2.39 -2.57 13.35
C LYS A 72 1.27 -1.54 13.21
N GLN A 73 1.17 -0.94 12.06
CA GLN A 73 0.15 0.02 11.64
C GLN A 73 -0.12 -0.20 10.15
N ILE A 74 -1.19 0.38 9.62
CA ILE A 74 -1.39 0.32 8.16
C ILE A 74 -0.25 1.05 7.46
N GLU A 75 0.35 0.38 6.49
CA GLU A 75 1.36 0.91 5.59
C GLU A 75 0.87 0.69 4.16
N ALA A 76 0.44 1.77 3.54
CA ALA A 76 -0.12 1.77 2.19
C ALA A 76 0.50 2.89 1.35
N CYS A 77 0.66 2.62 0.05
CA CYS A 77 1.21 3.57 -0.92
C CYS A 77 0.44 3.55 -2.23
N TYR A 78 0.20 4.72 -2.81
CA TYR A 78 -0.32 4.83 -4.18
C TYR A 78 0.79 4.64 -5.20
N VAL A 79 0.50 3.88 -6.25
CA VAL A 79 1.43 3.56 -7.34
C VAL A 79 0.75 3.83 -8.67
N ASP A 80 1.27 4.77 -9.43
CA ASP A 80 0.78 5.20 -10.75
C ASP A 80 1.51 4.55 -11.94
N SER A 81 2.53 3.75 -11.65
CA SER A 81 3.41 3.10 -12.63
C SER A 81 3.36 1.57 -12.49
N PRO A 82 3.87 0.81 -13.48
CA PRO A 82 3.99 -0.63 -13.34
C PRO A 82 4.79 -1.03 -12.10
N LEU A 83 4.19 -1.90 -11.28
CA LEU A 83 4.81 -2.47 -10.09
C LEU A 83 4.21 -3.85 -9.82
N ALA A 84 5.05 -4.86 -9.77
CA ALA A 84 4.68 -6.19 -9.31
C ALA A 84 4.84 -6.30 -7.79
N ILE A 85 3.95 -7.08 -7.17
CA ILE A 85 3.90 -7.27 -5.73
C ILE A 85 4.06 -8.75 -5.36
N GLY A 86 4.85 -9.01 -4.33
CA GLY A 86 5.08 -10.34 -3.78
C GLY A 86 3.94 -10.83 -2.88
N VAL A 87 4.06 -12.06 -2.43
CA VAL A 87 3.16 -12.66 -1.43
C VAL A 87 3.18 -11.81 -0.16
N GLY A 88 2.00 -11.58 0.42
CA GLY A 88 1.85 -10.75 1.62
C GLY A 88 1.73 -9.25 1.33
N VAL A 89 1.65 -8.86 0.06
CA VAL A 89 1.25 -7.52 -0.36
C VAL A 89 -0.12 -7.61 -1.02
N TYR A 90 -1.00 -6.68 -0.69
CA TYR A 90 -2.35 -6.58 -1.24
C TYR A 90 -2.50 -5.30 -2.04
N ALA A 91 -3.45 -5.27 -2.97
CA ALA A 91 -3.66 -4.11 -3.81
C ALA A 91 -5.15 -3.77 -3.95
N ILE A 92 -5.45 -2.47 -3.94
CA ILE A 92 -6.73 -1.90 -4.36
C ILE A 92 -6.46 -1.24 -5.71
N TYR A 93 -7.13 -1.67 -6.77
CA TYR A 93 -6.95 -1.16 -8.13
C TYR A 93 -8.26 -0.76 -8.83
N ASP A 94 -9.39 -0.91 -8.14
CA ASP A 94 -10.66 -0.28 -8.49
C ASP A 94 -11.06 0.65 -7.34
N PHE A 95 -11.09 1.94 -7.62
CA PHE A 95 -11.35 2.97 -6.60
C PHE A 95 -12.83 3.34 -6.50
N ALA A 96 -13.71 2.69 -7.26
CA ALA A 96 -15.16 2.89 -7.23
C ALA A 96 -15.59 4.37 -7.38
N GLY A 97 -14.84 5.14 -8.16
CA GLY A 97 -15.10 6.57 -8.38
C GLY A 97 -14.54 7.52 -7.32
N TYR A 98 -13.93 6.99 -6.25
CA TYR A 98 -13.24 7.83 -5.26
C TYR A 98 -11.84 8.24 -5.74
N ASP A 99 -11.38 9.40 -5.27
CA ASP A 99 -9.99 9.80 -5.45
C ASP A 99 -9.07 8.81 -4.71
N PRO A 100 -8.06 8.22 -5.38
CA PRO A 100 -7.17 7.26 -4.75
C PRO A 100 -6.39 7.85 -3.56
N PHE A 101 -6.09 9.14 -3.55
CA PHE A 101 -5.43 9.79 -2.42
C PHE A 101 -6.37 9.98 -1.22
N TYR A 102 -7.68 10.14 -1.45
CA TYR A 102 -8.65 10.08 -0.35
C TYR A 102 -8.65 8.70 0.30
N ILE A 103 -8.72 7.63 -0.50
CA ILE A 103 -8.63 6.25 -0.01
C ILE A 103 -7.32 6.03 0.74
N LEU A 104 -6.20 6.48 0.18
CA LEU A 104 -4.87 6.35 0.78
C LEU A 104 -4.77 7.07 2.14
N GLY A 105 -5.28 8.28 2.22
CA GLY A 105 -5.29 9.07 3.46
C GLY A 105 -6.10 8.37 4.57
N VAL A 106 -7.29 7.86 4.23
CA VAL A 106 -8.10 7.08 5.19
C VAL A 106 -7.40 5.80 5.61
N LEU A 107 -6.84 5.04 4.67
CA LEU A 107 -6.13 3.79 4.98
C LEU A 107 -4.95 4.00 5.94
N ASN A 108 -4.13 5.00 5.67
CA ASN A 108 -2.96 5.30 6.51
C ASN A 108 -3.30 6.05 7.81
N SER A 109 -4.56 6.38 8.06
CA SER A 109 -4.98 7.10 9.26
C SER A 109 -4.83 6.24 10.52
N LYS A 110 -4.70 6.92 11.64
CA LYS A 110 -4.74 6.32 12.98
C LYS A 110 -6.04 5.55 13.19
N HIS A 111 -7.19 6.09 12.73
CA HIS A 111 -8.50 5.46 12.84
C HIS A 111 -8.53 4.06 12.21
N THR A 112 -8.00 3.90 11.00
CA THR A 112 -7.96 2.60 10.34
C THR A 112 -7.10 1.60 11.12
N THR A 113 -5.95 2.03 11.61
CA THR A 113 -5.07 1.19 12.44
C THR A 113 -5.78 0.78 13.74
N GLU A 114 -6.41 1.72 14.45
CA GLU A 114 -7.14 1.44 15.69
C GLU A 114 -8.34 0.51 15.46
N PHE A 115 -9.10 0.73 14.39
CA PHE A 115 -10.18 -0.18 13.99
C PHE A 115 -9.66 -1.61 13.83
N LEU A 116 -8.58 -1.81 13.10
CA LEU A 116 -8.02 -3.15 12.86
C LEU A 116 -7.47 -3.78 14.15
N ILE A 117 -6.86 -3.00 15.04
CA ILE A 117 -6.40 -3.47 16.34
C ILE A 117 -7.60 -3.95 17.19
N THR A 118 -8.70 -3.21 17.17
CA THR A 118 -9.88 -3.52 17.99
C THR A 118 -10.66 -4.70 17.44
N GLU A 119 -11.01 -4.67 16.14
CA GLU A 119 -11.87 -5.68 15.53
C GLU A 119 -11.17 -7.03 15.30
N PHE A 120 -9.85 -7.02 15.16
CA PHE A 120 -9.06 -8.22 14.89
C PHE A 120 -8.02 -8.51 15.98
N SER A 121 -8.34 -8.18 17.22
CA SER A 121 -7.44 -8.37 18.37
C SER A 121 -7.00 -9.82 18.58
N ASP A 122 -7.84 -10.78 18.22
CA ASP A 122 -7.55 -12.22 18.25
C ASP A 122 -6.57 -12.71 17.17
N LYS A 123 -6.34 -11.88 16.14
CA LYS A 123 -5.43 -12.16 15.03
C LYS A 123 -4.09 -11.43 15.13
N HIS A 124 -3.79 -10.87 16.30
CA HIS A 124 -2.50 -10.22 16.52
C HIS A 124 -1.38 -11.26 16.55
N LEU A 125 -0.33 -10.98 15.78
CA LEU A 125 0.90 -11.75 15.81
C LEU A 125 1.77 -11.35 17.00
N ALA A 126 2.70 -12.23 17.38
CA ALA A 126 3.68 -11.90 18.41
C ALA A 126 4.40 -10.58 18.09
N GLY A 127 4.63 -9.74 19.10
CA GLY A 127 5.29 -8.44 18.96
C GLY A 127 4.40 -7.29 18.49
N GLY A 128 3.06 -7.46 18.51
CA GLY A 128 2.11 -6.39 18.17
C GLY A 128 1.93 -6.15 16.67
N TYR A 129 2.31 -7.13 15.84
CA TYR A 129 2.07 -7.06 14.40
C TYR A 129 0.62 -7.38 14.06
N LEU A 130 0.08 -6.63 13.11
CA LEU A 130 -1.22 -6.88 12.48
C LEU A 130 -1.05 -7.83 11.31
N ALA A 131 -1.87 -8.87 11.24
CA ALA A 131 -1.98 -9.72 10.06
C ALA A 131 -3.05 -9.15 9.13
N ILE A 132 -2.64 -8.29 8.21
CA ILE A 132 -3.51 -7.68 7.21
C ILE A 132 -3.61 -8.65 6.03
N ASN A 133 -4.82 -8.93 5.61
CA ASN A 133 -5.10 -9.78 4.45
C ASN A 133 -6.34 -9.26 3.70
N LYS A 134 -6.67 -9.90 2.58
CA LYS A 134 -7.82 -9.51 1.76
C LYS A 134 -9.11 -9.39 2.59
N SER A 135 -9.39 -10.38 3.43
CA SER A 135 -10.61 -10.39 4.25
C SER A 135 -10.66 -9.25 5.28
N THR A 136 -9.52 -8.88 5.89
CA THR A 136 -9.47 -7.73 6.82
C THR A 136 -9.70 -6.41 6.09
N ILE A 137 -9.14 -6.27 4.88
CA ILE A 137 -9.34 -5.07 4.04
C ILE A 137 -10.81 -4.96 3.59
N GLU A 138 -11.42 -6.07 3.17
CA GLU A 138 -12.83 -6.11 2.74
C GLU A 138 -13.81 -5.80 3.88
N GLN A 139 -13.44 -6.08 5.12
CA GLN A 139 -14.26 -5.79 6.30
C GLN A 139 -14.04 -4.38 6.85
N PHE A 140 -13.05 -3.65 6.37
CA PHE A 140 -12.81 -2.28 6.79
C PHE A 140 -14.01 -1.40 6.41
N LEU A 141 -14.57 -0.72 7.41
CA LEU A 141 -15.68 0.21 7.23
C LEU A 141 -15.16 1.53 6.70
N PHE A 142 -15.08 1.63 5.38
CA PHE A 142 -14.69 2.87 4.72
C PHE A 142 -15.78 3.94 4.94
N PRO A 143 -15.41 5.16 5.33
CA PRO A 143 -16.38 6.23 5.56
C PRO A 143 -17.20 6.51 4.29
N LYS A 144 -18.51 6.32 4.39
CA LYS A 144 -19.47 6.57 3.29
C LYS A 144 -20.19 7.90 3.52
N ASN A 145 -20.65 8.51 2.43
CA ASN A 145 -21.46 9.74 2.48
C ASN A 145 -20.72 10.95 3.09
N ILE A 146 -19.39 10.96 2.99
CA ILE A 146 -18.58 12.12 3.39
C ILE A 146 -18.74 13.21 2.32
N PRO A 147 -18.95 14.49 2.71
CA PRO A 147 -18.99 15.59 1.76
C PRO A 147 -17.77 15.62 0.85
N ILE A 148 -17.98 15.94 -0.43
CA ILE A 148 -16.92 15.89 -1.44
C ILE A 148 -15.76 16.85 -1.08
N GLU A 149 -16.07 17.97 -0.44
CA GLU A 149 -15.08 18.95 0.02
C GLU A 149 -14.14 18.35 1.07
N ILE A 150 -14.66 17.53 1.97
CA ILE A 150 -13.88 16.82 2.99
C ILE A 150 -13.02 15.73 2.33
N GLN A 151 -13.61 14.98 1.38
CA GLN A 151 -12.84 13.98 0.62
C GLN A 151 -11.66 14.63 -0.11
N GLN A 152 -11.89 15.76 -0.78
CA GLN A 152 -10.86 16.51 -1.49
C GLN A 152 -9.79 17.07 -0.55
N GLN A 153 -10.20 17.54 0.63
CA GLN A 153 -9.26 18.03 1.64
C GLN A 153 -8.30 16.93 2.09
N ILE A 154 -8.83 15.76 2.44
CA ILE A 154 -8.02 14.57 2.81
C ILE A 154 -7.13 14.15 1.63
N ALA A 155 -7.70 14.07 0.41
CA ALA A 155 -6.95 13.69 -0.79
C ALA A 155 -5.78 14.62 -1.06
N ASN A 156 -5.96 15.93 -0.95
CA ASN A 156 -4.91 16.93 -1.17
C ASN A 156 -3.78 16.79 -0.16
N ILE A 157 -4.11 16.57 1.13
CA ILE A 157 -3.09 16.35 2.17
C ILE A 157 -2.34 15.04 1.91
N ALA A 158 -3.05 13.95 1.65
CA ALA A 158 -2.43 12.65 1.37
C ALA A 158 -1.54 12.67 0.12
N LYS A 159 -1.96 13.39 -0.92
CA LYS A 159 -1.17 13.61 -2.13
C LYS A 159 0.11 14.39 -1.85
N SER A 160 0.04 15.42 -1.04
CA SER A 160 1.20 16.20 -0.58
C SER A 160 2.20 15.32 0.18
N ILE A 161 1.72 14.49 1.10
CA ILE A 161 2.56 13.53 1.85
C ILE A 161 3.23 12.54 0.88
N HIS A 162 2.46 11.98 -0.04
CA HIS A 162 2.96 11.01 -1.01
C HIS A 162 4.11 11.59 -1.85
N PHE A 163 3.96 12.79 -2.39
CA PHE A 163 5.01 13.41 -3.18
C PHE A 163 6.24 13.79 -2.33
N ALA A 164 6.05 14.30 -1.12
CA ALA A 164 7.15 14.59 -0.21
C ALA A 164 7.96 13.32 0.12
N LYS A 165 7.29 12.21 0.42
CA LYS A 165 7.92 10.92 0.71
C LYS A 165 8.57 10.28 -0.52
N ARG A 166 8.02 10.50 -1.70
CA ARG A 166 8.61 10.02 -2.97
C ARG A 166 9.87 10.78 -3.33
N GLU A 167 9.95 12.07 -3.03
CA GLU A 167 11.14 12.89 -3.21
C GLU A 167 12.25 12.48 -2.23
N ASP A 168 11.91 12.37 -0.95
CA ASP A 168 12.78 11.87 0.11
C ASP A 168 11.93 11.12 1.15
N SER A 169 12.13 9.80 1.26
CA SER A 169 11.37 8.95 2.19
C SER A 169 11.58 9.32 3.66
N SER A 170 12.64 10.06 4.00
CA SER A 170 12.93 10.55 5.34
C SER A 170 12.19 11.85 5.72
N ASN A 171 11.51 12.50 4.76
CA ASN A 171 10.74 13.71 5.03
C ASN A 171 9.75 13.49 6.19
N ASP A 172 9.75 14.42 7.14
CA ASP A 172 8.82 14.39 8.27
C ASP A 172 7.45 14.91 7.84
N THR A 173 6.48 14.02 7.77
CA THR A 173 5.09 14.29 7.38
C THR A 173 4.09 14.12 8.52
N ARG A 174 4.55 14.01 9.77
CA ARG A 174 3.68 13.77 10.94
C ARG A 174 2.63 14.85 11.11
N LYS A 175 2.95 16.09 10.80
CA LYS A 175 2.01 17.22 10.89
C LYS A 175 0.84 17.05 9.93
N GLU A 176 1.13 16.74 8.68
CA GLU A 176 0.14 16.50 7.61
C GLU A 176 -0.70 15.25 7.91
N GLU A 177 -0.08 14.19 8.42
CA GLU A 177 -0.78 12.97 8.84
C GLU A 177 -1.74 13.25 10.00
N MET A 178 -1.32 14.04 11.01
CA MET A 178 -2.20 14.48 12.09
C MET A 178 -3.36 15.36 11.58
N MET A 179 -3.18 16.15 10.53
CA MET A 179 -4.28 16.91 9.94
C MET A 179 -5.37 15.97 9.36
N ILE A 180 -4.98 14.88 8.72
CA ILE A 180 -5.93 13.86 8.24
C ILE A 180 -6.65 13.22 9.43
N ASP A 181 -5.93 12.80 10.46
CA ASP A 181 -6.51 12.20 11.66
C ASP A 181 -7.52 13.14 12.31
N ASN A 182 -7.19 14.42 12.49
CA ASN A 182 -8.09 15.42 13.06
C ASN A 182 -9.36 15.64 12.23
N ILE A 183 -9.26 15.58 10.90
CA ILE A 183 -10.45 15.64 10.03
C ILE A 183 -11.33 14.41 10.25
N LEU A 184 -10.72 13.23 10.30
CA LEU A 184 -11.45 11.98 10.51
C LEU A 184 -12.06 11.88 11.91
N ASP A 185 -11.41 12.41 12.96
CA ASP A 185 -11.95 12.52 14.33
C ASP A 185 -13.29 13.26 14.38
N THR A 186 -13.56 14.14 13.43
CA THR A 186 -14.85 14.87 13.35
C THR A 186 -15.96 14.08 12.66
N LEU A 187 -15.62 12.94 12.03
CA LEU A 187 -16.54 12.16 11.18
C LEU A 187 -17.00 10.86 11.86
N TYR A 188 -16.30 10.43 12.89
CA TYR A 188 -16.60 9.26 13.72
C TYR A 188 -16.98 9.70 15.13
#